data_2cf4ed37ea53b61bc31c8e9663c6e0e7
#
_entry.id   2cf4ed37ea53b61bc31c8e9663c6e0e7
#
_cell.length_a   1.000
_cell.length_b   1.000
_cell.length_c   1.000
_cell.angle_alpha   90.00
_cell.angle_beta   90.00
_cell.angle_gamma   90.00
#
_symmetry.space_group_name_H-M   'P 1'
#
loop_
_entity.id
_entity.type
_entity.pdbx_description
1 polymer ?
#
loop_
_entity_poly.entity_id
_entity_poly.type
_entity_poly.pdbx_seq_one_letter_code
_entity_poly.pdbx_strand_id
1 'polypeptide(L)'
;MLALLDVSQQQELMQYVLAQAQGGNPDIFLHSISTHTPAINPDAKLTEVQAEDLYFCLENRIVYVRETEIMLTVKESDIFALLIMNPRRVLTYEMIIDLVWHENLDYYSHRAINNHVSNLRHKLKVTPETPDYIRSVHSIGYKFNPNIELL
;
A
#
# COMPACT_ATOMS: atom_id res chain seq x y z
N MET A 1 5.08 -14.62 3.39
CA MET A 1 3.94 -15.45 2.96
C MET A 1 2.74 -14.66 2.52
N LEU A 2 2.98 -13.38 2.25
CA LEU A 2 1.92 -12.47 1.79
C LEU A 2 1.37 -12.88 0.43
N ALA A 3 2.17 -13.59 -0.36
CA ALA A 3 1.79 -14.03 -1.70
C ALA A 3 0.68 -15.09 -1.71
N LEU A 4 0.33 -15.64 -0.57
CA LEU A 4 -0.68 -16.68 -0.46
C LEU A 4 -2.05 -16.17 -0.05
N LEU A 5 -2.20 -14.87 0.11
CA LEU A 5 -3.50 -14.30 0.42
C LEU A 5 -4.42 -14.40 -0.80
N ASP A 6 -5.62 -14.90 -0.59
CA ASP A 6 -6.63 -14.87 -1.64
C ASP A 6 -7.23 -13.47 -1.79
N VAL A 7 -8.09 -13.29 -2.79
CA VAL A 7 -8.65 -11.99 -3.10
C VAL A 7 -9.46 -11.43 -1.91
N SER A 8 -10.17 -12.29 -1.22
CA SER A 8 -10.96 -11.88 -0.05
C SER A 8 -10.07 -11.39 1.09
N GLN A 9 -8.99 -12.11 1.33
CA GLN A 9 -8.03 -11.74 2.37
C GLN A 9 -7.32 -10.44 2.02
N GLN A 10 -7.01 -10.25 0.76
CA GLN A 10 -6.40 -9.00 0.29
C GLN A 10 -7.34 -7.81 0.46
N GLN A 11 -8.62 -8.00 0.12
CA GLN A 11 -9.62 -6.96 0.31
C GLN A 11 -9.80 -6.63 1.78
N GLU A 12 -9.90 -7.62 2.61
CA GLU A 12 -10.07 -7.43 4.05
C GLU A 12 -8.89 -6.65 4.63
N LEU A 13 -7.68 -7.05 4.29
CA LEU A 13 -6.48 -6.37 4.75
C LEU A 13 -6.41 -4.94 4.22
N MET A 14 -6.72 -4.73 2.95
CA MET A 14 -6.72 -3.41 2.36
C MET A 14 -7.79 -2.52 2.96
N GLN A 15 -8.97 -3.04 3.23
CA GLN A 15 -10.01 -2.31 3.92
C GLN A 15 -9.57 -1.90 5.32
N TYR A 16 -8.88 -2.78 6.01
CA TYR A 16 -8.32 -2.47 7.32
C TYR A 16 -7.31 -1.31 7.23
N VAL A 17 -6.40 -1.39 6.29
CA VAL A 17 -5.40 -0.32 6.08
C VAL A 17 -6.10 0.99 5.70
N LEU A 18 -7.09 0.94 4.84
CA LEU A 18 -7.83 2.12 4.41
C LEU A 18 -8.65 2.72 5.55
N ALA A 19 -9.26 1.89 6.38
CA ALA A 19 -10.00 2.35 7.54
C ALA A 19 -9.09 3.06 8.53
N GLN A 20 -7.90 2.55 8.75
CA GLN A 20 -6.89 3.21 9.57
C GLN A 20 -6.50 4.57 9.01
N ALA A 21 -6.43 4.65 7.70
CA ALA A 21 -6.00 5.85 7.01
C ALA A 21 -7.06 6.95 6.99
N GLN A 22 -8.29 6.52 6.89
CA GLN A 22 -9.39 7.46 6.80
C GLN A 22 -9.80 7.99 8.16
N GLY A 23 -8.98 8.07 9.11
CA GLY A 23 -9.31 8.55 10.46
C GLY A 23 -10.58 9.38 10.57
N GLY A 24 -11.18 9.66 9.43
CA GLY A 24 -12.42 10.39 9.32
C GLY A 24 -13.68 9.56 9.46
N ASN A 25 -13.59 8.26 9.53
CA ASN A 25 -14.76 7.47 9.83
C ASN A 25 -14.52 6.55 11.02
N PRO A 26 -14.17 7.16 12.15
CA PRO A 26 -13.96 6.39 13.35
C PRO A 26 -15.23 5.71 13.82
N ASP A 27 -16.39 6.19 13.41
CA ASP A 27 -17.65 5.69 13.93
C ASP A 27 -17.92 4.24 13.55
N ILE A 28 -17.64 3.87 12.32
CA ILE A 28 -17.82 2.47 11.89
C ILE A 28 -16.78 1.60 12.58
N PHE A 29 -15.57 2.10 12.64
CA PHE A 29 -14.48 1.37 13.25
C PHE A 29 -14.63 1.30 14.76
N LEU A 30 -14.93 2.43 15.38
CA LEU A 30 -15.15 2.52 16.82
C LEU A 30 -16.40 1.78 17.26
N HIS A 31 -17.38 1.71 16.39
CA HIS A 31 -18.60 0.99 16.71
C HIS A 31 -18.37 -0.52 16.76
N SER A 32 -17.51 -1.02 15.88
CA SER A 32 -17.12 -2.42 15.91
C SER A 32 -16.13 -2.72 17.02
N ILE A 33 -15.32 -1.76 17.39
CA ILE A 33 -14.37 -1.88 18.48
C ILE A 33 -14.98 -1.48 19.79
N SER A 34 -16.18 -0.98 19.76
CA SER A 34 -16.96 -0.53 20.89
C SER A 34 -16.10 0.09 21.98
N THR A 35 -16.20 1.31 22.20
CA THR A 35 -15.62 1.90 23.39
C THR A 35 -14.11 1.73 23.58
N HIS A 36 -13.48 0.96 22.77
CA HIS A 36 -12.05 1.02 22.74
C HIS A 36 -11.67 2.27 22.00
N THR A 37 -11.61 3.40 22.71
CA THR A 37 -10.55 4.32 22.43
C THR A 37 -9.45 3.42 21.97
N PRO A 38 -8.88 3.69 20.84
CA PRO A 38 -7.85 2.83 20.33
C PRO A 38 -6.86 2.66 21.44
N ALA A 39 -7.12 1.71 22.27
CA ALA A 39 -6.10 1.20 23.09
C ALA A 39 -5.07 0.82 22.08
N ILE A 40 -4.19 1.75 21.85
CA ILE A 40 -2.94 1.45 21.21
C ILE A 40 -2.44 0.34 22.08
N ASN A 41 -2.75 -0.86 21.67
CA ASN A 41 -2.18 -2.01 22.32
C ASN A 41 -0.69 -1.89 22.04
N PRO A 42 0.12 -1.50 23.01
CA PRO A 42 1.55 -1.35 22.75
C PRO A 42 2.20 -2.66 22.36
N ASP A 43 1.49 -3.77 22.56
CA ASP A 43 1.94 -5.10 22.17
C ASP A 43 1.35 -5.52 20.82
N ALA A 44 0.54 -4.68 20.17
CA ALA A 44 0.02 -4.98 18.85
C ALA A 44 1.17 -4.99 17.86
N LYS A 45 1.39 -6.14 17.28
CA LYS A 45 2.44 -6.31 16.27
C LYS A 45 2.09 -5.51 15.04
N LEU A 46 2.93 -4.53 14.72
CA LEU A 46 2.78 -3.74 13.51
C LEU A 46 3.15 -4.59 12.28
N THR A 47 2.50 -4.30 11.17
CA THR A 47 2.86 -4.92 9.89
C THR A 47 3.97 -4.10 9.27
N GLU A 48 5.17 -4.58 9.41
CA GLU A 48 6.36 -3.95 8.90
C GLU A 48 6.94 -4.76 7.75
N VAL A 49 7.31 -4.08 6.69
CA VAL A 49 7.95 -4.70 5.54
C VAL A 49 9.32 -4.06 5.36
N GLN A 50 10.33 -4.89 5.22
CA GLN A 50 11.69 -4.44 5.00
C GLN A 50 12.25 -5.05 3.73
N ALA A 51 12.99 -4.27 2.99
CA ALA A 51 13.81 -4.69 1.87
C ALA A 51 15.16 -4.00 2.03
N GLU A 52 16.07 -4.18 1.08
CA GLU A 52 17.44 -3.66 1.17
C GLU A 52 17.55 -2.26 1.80
N ASP A 53 16.92 -1.30 1.16
CA ASP A 53 17.01 0.10 1.58
C ASP A 53 15.65 0.65 2.03
N LEU A 54 14.64 -0.23 2.09
CA LEU A 54 13.25 0.17 2.28
C LEU A 54 12.72 -0.33 3.61
N TYR A 55 12.03 0.53 4.32
CA TYR A 55 11.18 0.19 5.45
C TYR A 55 9.80 0.78 5.25
N PHE A 56 8.77 -0.02 5.43
CA PHE A 56 7.40 0.43 5.31
C PHE A 56 6.57 -0.17 6.44
N CYS A 57 5.94 0.70 7.22
CA CYS A 57 5.00 0.31 8.25
C CYS A 57 3.58 0.65 7.78
N LEU A 58 2.76 -0.37 7.59
CA LEU A 58 1.42 -0.20 7.03
C LEU A 58 0.51 0.60 7.95
N GLU A 59 0.52 0.27 9.23
CA GLU A 59 -0.38 0.89 10.20
C GLU A 59 -0.04 2.35 10.42
N ASN A 60 1.23 2.68 10.49
CA ASN A 60 1.70 4.04 10.69
C ASN A 60 1.83 4.84 9.40
N ARG A 61 1.74 4.16 8.25
CA ARG A 61 1.94 4.75 6.91
C ARG A 61 3.27 5.48 6.78
N ILE A 62 4.28 4.93 7.42
CA ILE A 62 5.62 5.48 7.41
C ILE A 62 6.46 4.69 6.40
N VAL A 63 7.12 5.41 5.54
CA VAL A 63 8.06 4.83 4.56
C VAL A 63 9.41 5.49 4.76
N TYR A 64 10.44 4.68 4.85
CA TYR A 64 11.81 5.15 4.85
C TYR A 64 12.57 4.48 3.71
N VAL A 65 13.30 5.28 2.97
CA VAL A 65 14.22 4.79 1.96
C VAL A 65 15.59 5.36 2.30
N ARG A 66 16.55 4.47 2.58
CA ARG A 66 17.90 4.87 2.99
C ARG A 66 17.89 5.91 4.12
N GLU A 67 17.11 5.62 5.16
CA GLU A 67 16.96 6.49 6.33
C GLU A 67 16.25 7.83 6.05
N THR A 68 15.79 8.05 4.82
CA THR A 68 15.02 9.24 4.46
C THR A 68 13.53 8.93 4.59
N GLU A 69 12.83 9.71 5.41
CA GLU A 69 11.38 9.57 5.52
C GLU A 69 10.70 10.12 4.27
N ILE A 70 9.81 9.32 3.71
CA ILE A 70 9.08 9.67 2.50
C ILE A 70 7.63 9.94 2.84
N MET A 71 7.17 11.14 2.48
CA MET A 71 5.78 11.54 2.70
C MET A 71 4.94 11.15 1.49
N LEU A 72 4.09 10.16 1.67
CA LEU A 72 3.18 9.69 0.62
C LEU A 72 1.78 10.26 0.85
N THR A 73 1.08 10.50 -0.25
CA THR A 73 -0.36 10.76 -0.17
C THR A 73 -1.10 9.49 0.22
N VAL A 74 -2.35 9.63 0.61
CA VAL A 74 -3.17 8.47 0.99
C VAL A 74 -3.23 7.45 -0.15
N LYS A 75 -3.49 7.89 -1.37
CA LYS A 75 -3.59 6.99 -2.53
C LYS A 75 -2.24 6.36 -2.89
N GLU A 76 -1.17 7.12 -2.82
CA GLU A 76 0.17 6.58 -3.04
C GLU A 76 0.51 5.50 -2.02
N SER A 77 0.22 5.76 -0.76
CA SER A 77 0.45 4.81 0.31
C SER A 77 -0.40 3.54 0.15
N ASP A 78 -1.66 3.69 -0.23
CA ASP A 78 -2.57 2.56 -0.45
C ASP A 78 -2.10 1.69 -1.62
N ILE A 79 -1.71 2.32 -2.72
CA ILE A 79 -1.18 1.59 -3.88
C ILE A 79 0.11 0.85 -3.50
N PHE A 80 1.00 1.52 -2.80
CA PHE A 80 2.27 0.91 -2.41
C PHE A 80 2.06 -0.26 -1.44
N ALA A 81 1.17 -0.10 -0.47
CA ALA A 81 0.82 -1.16 0.44
C ALA A 81 0.27 -2.38 -0.30
N LEU A 82 -0.60 -2.14 -1.27
CA LEU A 82 -1.19 -3.21 -2.08
C LEU A 82 -0.11 -3.98 -2.86
N LEU A 83 0.83 -3.27 -3.45
CA LEU A 83 1.93 -3.89 -4.20
C LEU A 83 2.86 -4.68 -3.28
N ILE A 84 3.24 -4.10 -2.17
CA ILE A 84 4.23 -4.71 -1.28
C ILE A 84 3.65 -5.91 -0.53
N MET A 85 2.34 -5.93 -0.31
CA MET A 85 1.65 -7.07 0.30
C MET A 85 1.45 -8.22 -0.69
N ASN A 86 1.67 -7.99 -1.97
CA ASN A 86 1.54 -8.98 -3.03
C ASN A 86 2.78 -9.00 -3.92
N PRO A 87 3.97 -9.29 -3.37
CA PRO A 87 5.24 -9.00 -4.04
C PRO A 87 5.51 -9.81 -5.30
N ARG A 88 4.78 -10.89 -5.51
CA ARG A 88 4.97 -11.74 -6.70
C ARG A 88 3.78 -11.71 -7.66
N ARG A 89 2.86 -10.79 -7.42
CA ARG A 89 1.61 -10.75 -8.18
C ARG A 89 1.53 -9.49 -8.99
N VAL A 90 1.09 -9.62 -10.23
CA VAL A 90 0.72 -8.47 -11.03
C VAL A 90 -0.64 -7.98 -10.58
N LEU A 91 -0.73 -6.71 -10.22
CA LEU A 91 -1.98 -6.07 -9.88
C LEU A 91 -2.45 -5.29 -11.10
N THR A 92 -3.59 -5.69 -11.63
CA THR A 92 -4.16 -5.05 -12.81
C THR A 92 -4.72 -3.67 -12.44
N TYR A 93 -4.92 -2.82 -13.44
CA TYR A 93 -5.54 -1.51 -13.22
C TYR A 93 -6.91 -1.66 -12.54
N GLU A 94 -7.70 -2.63 -12.98
CA GLU A 94 -9.02 -2.89 -12.42
C GLU A 94 -8.94 -3.29 -10.95
N MET A 95 -8.00 -4.15 -10.61
CA MET A 95 -7.78 -4.56 -9.22
C MET A 95 -7.38 -3.37 -8.34
N ILE A 96 -6.50 -2.53 -8.85
CA ILE A 96 -6.05 -1.35 -8.10
C ILE A 96 -7.22 -0.38 -7.90
N ILE A 97 -8.00 -0.13 -8.92
CA ILE A 97 -9.16 0.75 -8.81
C ILE A 97 -10.16 0.19 -7.80
N ASP A 98 -10.49 -1.09 -7.92
CA ASP A 98 -11.45 -1.73 -7.03
C ASP A 98 -11.00 -1.69 -5.56
N LEU A 99 -9.73 -1.98 -5.31
CA LEU A 99 -9.21 -2.10 -3.96
C LEU A 99 -8.86 -0.76 -3.31
N VAL A 100 -8.49 0.24 -4.11
CA VAL A 100 -8.04 1.53 -3.57
C VAL A 100 -9.16 2.57 -3.55
N TRP A 101 -10.02 2.57 -4.57
CA TRP A 101 -11.07 3.58 -4.66
C TRP A 101 -12.45 3.05 -4.26
N HIS A 102 -12.68 1.75 -4.36
CA HIS A 102 -13.98 1.11 -4.05
C HIS A 102 -15.15 1.69 -4.86
N GLU A 103 -14.85 2.27 -6.01
CA GLU A 103 -15.83 2.94 -6.83
C GLU A 103 -15.88 2.35 -8.24
N ASN A 104 -16.82 2.83 -9.00
CA ASN A 104 -17.11 2.33 -10.32
C ASN A 104 -15.93 2.57 -11.27
N LEU A 105 -15.52 1.52 -11.95
CA LEU A 105 -14.39 1.53 -12.88
C LEU A 105 -14.50 2.61 -13.97
N ASP A 106 -15.72 3.02 -14.29
CA ASP A 106 -15.96 3.99 -15.36
C ASP A 106 -15.50 5.41 -15.02
N TYR A 107 -15.26 5.69 -13.75
CA TYR A 107 -14.94 7.04 -13.30
C TYR A 107 -13.44 7.30 -13.23
N TYR A 108 -12.64 6.26 -13.08
CA TYR A 108 -11.20 6.40 -12.93
C TYR A 108 -10.46 5.75 -14.09
N SER A 109 -9.64 6.53 -14.73
CA SER A 109 -8.87 6.05 -15.86
C SER A 109 -7.54 5.44 -15.40
N HIS A 110 -6.99 4.58 -16.22
CA HIS A 110 -5.62 4.07 -16.05
C HIS A 110 -4.63 5.22 -15.87
N ARG A 111 -4.94 6.38 -16.46
CA ARG A 111 -4.10 7.56 -16.35
C ARG A 111 -3.97 8.06 -14.90
N ALA A 112 -5.05 8.00 -14.12
CA ALA A 112 -5.00 8.40 -12.71
C ALA A 112 -4.04 7.50 -11.93
N ILE A 113 -4.13 6.19 -12.15
CA ILE A 113 -3.23 5.24 -11.52
C ILE A 113 -1.79 5.50 -11.95
N ASN A 114 -1.57 5.69 -13.23
CA ASN A 114 -0.23 5.96 -13.76
C ASN A 114 0.37 7.22 -13.13
N ASN A 115 -0.42 8.25 -12.92
CA ASN A 115 0.03 9.47 -12.28
C ASN A 115 0.43 9.22 -10.82
N HIS A 116 -0.39 8.50 -10.07
CA HIS A 116 -0.06 8.17 -8.68
C HIS A 116 1.20 7.31 -8.59
N VAL A 117 1.34 6.32 -9.47
CA VAL A 117 2.52 5.46 -9.50
C VAL A 117 3.76 6.25 -9.91
N SER A 118 3.63 7.16 -10.87
CA SER A 118 4.74 8.03 -11.28
C SER A 118 5.23 8.88 -10.12
N ASN A 119 4.31 9.51 -9.40
CA ASN A 119 4.65 10.31 -8.23
C ASN A 119 5.29 9.46 -7.13
N LEU A 120 4.73 8.29 -6.89
CA LEU A 120 5.25 7.34 -5.91
C LEU A 120 6.69 6.93 -6.24
N ARG A 121 6.94 6.55 -7.49
CA ARG A 121 8.28 6.21 -7.96
C ARG A 121 9.26 7.35 -7.76
N HIS A 122 8.83 8.55 -8.10
CA HIS A 122 9.68 9.74 -7.95
C HIS A 122 10.06 9.98 -6.50
N LYS A 123 9.11 9.84 -5.59
CA LYS A 123 9.34 10.03 -4.16
C LYS A 123 10.26 8.95 -3.57
N LEU A 124 10.10 7.71 -4.02
CA LEU A 124 10.92 6.61 -3.53
C LEU A 124 12.36 6.62 -4.05
N LYS A 125 12.61 7.34 -5.14
CA LYS A 125 13.93 7.44 -5.75
C LYS A 125 14.73 8.55 -5.08
N VAL A 126 15.22 8.30 -3.88
CA VAL A 126 15.94 9.32 -3.09
C VAL A 126 17.35 9.58 -3.61
N THR A 127 17.98 8.60 -4.24
CA THR A 127 19.29 8.75 -4.90
C THR A 127 19.28 7.97 -6.21
N PRO A 128 20.21 8.28 -7.14
CA PRO A 128 20.31 7.52 -8.40
C PRO A 128 20.50 6.01 -8.20
N GLU A 129 21.14 5.62 -7.11
CA GLU A 129 21.42 4.21 -6.80
C GLU A 129 20.26 3.49 -6.13
N THR A 130 19.23 4.22 -5.69
CA THR A 130 18.06 3.61 -5.10
C THR A 130 17.39 2.69 -6.12
N PRO A 131 17.08 1.42 -5.76
CA PRO A 131 16.45 0.51 -6.71
C PRO A 131 15.03 0.96 -7.04
N ASP A 132 14.52 0.50 -8.17
CA ASP A 132 13.13 0.70 -8.54
C ASP A 132 12.26 -0.35 -7.84
N TYR A 133 11.40 0.10 -6.94
CA TYR A 133 10.56 -0.80 -6.17
C TYR A 133 9.32 -1.25 -6.92
N ILE A 134 8.91 -0.52 -7.94
CA ILE A 134 7.68 -0.79 -8.69
C ILE A 134 8.03 -1.04 -10.14
N ARG A 135 7.57 -2.17 -10.65
CA ARG A 135 7.74 -2.54 -12.04
C ARG A 135 6.42 -2.45 -12.78
N SER A 136 6.45 -1.80 -13.95
CA SER A 136 5.30 -1.78 -14.84
C SER A 136 5.17 -3.10 -15.59
N VAL A 137 3.94 -3.57 -15.73
CA VAL A 137 3.61 -4.67 -16.64
C VAL A 137 2.78 -4.07 -17.77
N HIS A 138 3.36 -4.00 -18.93
CA HIS A 138 2.82 -3.26 -20.07
C HIS A 138 1.35 -3.59 -20.33
N SER A 139 0.53 -2.56 -20.39
CA SER A 139 -0.92 -2.63 -20.65
C SER A 139 -1.74 -3.44 -19.62
N ILE A 140 -1.13 -3.95 -18.58
CA ILE A 140 -1.81 -4.79 -17.59
C ILE A 140 -1.92 -4.10 -16.24
N GLY A 141 -0.82 -3.60 -15.72
CA GLY A 141 -0.78 -2.97 -14.41
C GLY A 141 0.63 -2.88 -13.85
N TYR A 142 0.76 -3.15 -12.57
CA TYR A 142 2.02 -2.99 -11.85
C TYR A 142 2.29 -4.18 -10.94
N LYS A 143 3.53 -4.35 -10.57
CA LYS A 143 3.92 -5.31 -9.54
C LYS A 143 5.10 -4.77 -8.74
N PHE A 144 5.27 -5.29 -7.53
CA PHE A 144 6.49 -5.02 -6.78
C PHE A 144 7.67 -5.63 -7.53
N ASN A 145 8.82 -4.96 -7.51
CA ASN A 145 9.97 -5.46 -8.27
C ASN A 145 10.41 -6.82 -7.75
N PRO A 146 10.35 -7.89 -8.57
CA PRO A 146 10.66 -9.23 -8.11
C PRO A 146 12.13 -9.46 -7.79
N ASN A 147 13.00 -8.55 -8.20
CA ASN A 147 14.43 -8.62 -7.90
C ASN A 147 14.77 -8.09 -6.51
N ILE A 148 13.79 -7.52 -5.81
CA ILE A 148 13.97 -7.02 -4.45
C ILE A 148 13.39 -8.04 -3.48
N GLU A 149 14.23 -8.55 -2.60
CA GLU A 149 13.80 -9.50 -1.59
C GLU A 149 13.25 -8.75 -0.37
N LEU A 150 12.09 -9.19 0.08
CA LEU A 150 11.51 -8.71 1.33
C LEU A 150 12.05 -9.54 2.48
N LEU A 151 12.45 -8.86 3.50
CA LEU A 151 13.01 -9.48 4.71
C LEU A 151 11.91 -9.91 5.67
#